data_d29003afda88486523efbba42120a10d
#
_entry.id   d29003afda88486523efbba42120a10d
#
_cell.length_a   1.000
_cell.length_b   1.000
_cell.length_c   1.000
_cell.angle_alpha   90.00
_cell.angle_beta   90.00
_cell.angle_gamma   90.00
#
_symmetry.space_group_name_H-M   'P 1'
#
loop_
_entity.id
_entity.type
_entity.pdbx_description
1 polymer ?
#
loop_
_entity_poly.entity_id
_entity_poly.type
_entity_poly.pdbx_seq_one_letter_code
_entity_poly.pdbx_strand_id
1 'polypeptide(L)'
;MAKSPSLPSHAVHVASFAELEQYVHAFAAGHLNLLMIFGPPGVGKSRSVRQALGCRVCWIGGQATPFGIYLQAYEHRHEPIVLDDVDGLYADRLGVRLLKALGQTERTKTLSWQSAAPTLERQGVPRQFTTTSRVALIGNDWKTLNADVAALEDRGHMLLFEPSPLEVHRQAARWFWDQEIFDFVADYLHLMAQHSLRTYCHAWELKQSGLDWRQGVLGRCLTGAALAVAKLKANPDFASEAERIRTFVQSGAGCRASYFRHAKKLHPVASSPKIVLTQTTPPLDPVALADHLDHLRRRFGRLGNG
;
A
#
# COMPACT_ATOMS: atom_id res chain seq x y z
N MET A 1 -18.08 5.61 24.04
CA MET A 1 -17.08 5.94 23.01
C MET A 1 -15.88 5.04 23.27
N ALA A 2 -15.65 4.03 22.44
CA ALA A 2 -14.43 3.23 22.51
C ALA A 2 -13.27 4.15 22.11
N LYS A 3 -12.24 4.27 22.96
CA LYS A 3 -10.99 4.95 22.63
C LYS A 3 -10.43 4.28 21.38
N SER A 4 -10.21 5.03 20.30
CA SER A 4 -9.39 4.55 19.20
C SER A 4 -8.08 4.02 19.78
N PRO A 5 -7.61 2.83 19.41
CA PRO A 5 -6.35 2.33 19.90
C PRO A 5 -5.27 3.36 19.54
N SER A 6 -4.63 3.92 20.55
CA SER A 6 -3.54 4.87 20.35
C SER A 6 -2.35 4.09 19.80
N LEU A 7 -1.78 4.58 18.71
CA LEU A 7 -0.48 4.11 18.23
C LEU A 7 0.56 4.19 19.36
N PRO A 8 1.54 3.28 19.38
CA PRO A 8 2.63 3.33 20.33
C PRO A 8 3.35 4.68 20.28
N SER A 9 3.74 5.21 21.42
CA SER A 9 4.39 6.53 21.52
C SER A 9 5.75 6.62 20.82
N HIS A 10 6.35 5.48 20.51
CA HIS A 10 7.63 5.37 19.79
C HIS A 10 7.47 5.19 18.27
N ALA A 11 6.23 5.15 17.76
CA ALA A 11 6.01 5.10 16.34
C ALA A 11 6.51 6.38 15.65
N VAL A 12 7.30 6.21 14.61
CA VAL A 12 7.84 7.31 13.81
C VAL A 12 6.84 7.70 12.74
N HIS A 13 6.40 8.97 12.77
CA HIS A 13 5.57 9.50 11.69
C HIS A 13 6.43 9.84 10.48
N VAL A 14 6.11 9.25 9.34
CA VAL A 14 6.81 9.42 8.07
C VAL A 14 5.84 10.04 7.07
N ALA A 15 6.14 11.23 6.57
CA ALA A 15 5.26 12.00 5.69
C ALA A 15 5.75 12.05 4.23
N SER A 16 6.97 11.62 3.95
CA SER A 16 7.54 11.64 2.61
C SER A 16 8.06 10.26 2.18
N PHE A 17 8.07 10.04 0.86
CA PHE A 17 8.68 8.83 0.29
C PHE A 17 10.20 8.79 0.52
N ALA A 18 10.87 9.94 0.54
CA ALA A 18 12.30 10.01 0.80
C ALA A 18 12.65 9.49 2.20
N GLU A 19 11.87 9.85 3.23
CA GLU A 19 12.03 9.30 4.59
C GLU A 19 11.71 7.80 4.63
N LEU A 20 10.62 7.35 4.00
CA LEU A 20 10.28 5.93 3.93
C LEU A 20 11.41 5.13 3.26
N GLU A 21 11.94 5.62 2.15
CA GLU A 21 13.04 4.99 1.41
C GLU A 21 14.29 4.82 2.28
N GLN A 22 14.62 5.76 3.17
CA GLN A 22 15.75 5.63 4.09
C GLN A 22 15.61 4.41 5.01
N TYR A 23 14.44 4.23 5.65
CA TYR A 23 14.20 3.06 6.50
C TYR A 23 14.18 1.75 5.71
N VAL A 24 13.55 1.76 4.56
CA VAL A 24 13.46 0.58 3.69
C VAL A 24 14.85 0.18 3.16
N HIS A 25 15.70 1.14 2.78
CA HIS A 25 17.09 0.87 2.40
C HIS A 25 17.93 0.37 3.59
N ALA A 26 17.77 0.94 4.78
CA ALA A 26 18.44 0.44 5.98
C ALA A 26 18.02 -1.00 6.29
N PHE A 27 16.74 -1.35 6.11
CA PHE A 27 16.26 -2.72 6.21
C PHE A 27 16.87 -3.61 5.12
N ALA A 28 16.89 -3.16 3.87
CA ALA A 28 17.48 -3.91 2.76
C ALA A 28 18.98 -4.16 2.95
N ALA A 29 19.71 -3.19 3.51
CA ALA A 29 21.13 -3.31 3.85
C ALA A 29 21.41 -4.22 5.06
N GLY A 30 20.38 -4.60 5.83
CA GLY A 30 20.52 -5.49 6.97
C GLY A 30 20.82 -4.81 8.31
N HIS A 31 20.60 -3.51 8.39
CA HIS A 31 20.77 -2.76 9.63
C HIS A 31 19.55 -2.88 10.57
N LEU A 32 18.36 -3.22 10.04
CA LEU A 32 17.13 -3.36 10.80
C LEU A 32 16.66 -4.82 10.77
N ASN A 33 16.38 -5.40 11.94
CA ASN A 33 15.88 -6.78 12.06
C ASN A 33 14.37 -6.88 11.86
N LEU A 34 13.62 -5.88 12.35
CA LEU A 34 12.17 -5.80 12.23
C LEU A 34 11.78 -4.38 11.83
N LEU A 35 11.12 -4.25 10.70
CA LEU A 35 10.57 -2.99 10.19
C LEU A 35 9.05 -3.14 10.04
N MET A 36 8.28 -2.26 10.65
CA MET A 36 6.82 -2.27 10.60
C MET A 36 6.33 -0.99 9.93
N ILE A 37 5.58 -1.10 8.83
CA ILE A 37 5.12 0.04 8.02
C ILE A 37 3.60 0.01 7.93
N PHE A 38 2.95 0.96 8.58
CA PHE A 38 1.49 1.13 8.57
C PHE A 38 1.09 2.45 7.95
N GLY A 39 -0.14 2.53 7.43
CA GLY A 39 -0.67 3.74 6.83
C GLY A 39 -1.74 3.47 5.79
N PRO A 40 -2.35 4.50 5.19
CA PRO A 40 -3.49 4.35 4.28
C PRO A 40 -3.24 3.37 3.13
N PRO A 41 -4.28 2.66 2.65
CA PRO A 41 -4.14 1.77 1.51
C PRO A 41 -3.82 2.53 0.22
N GLY A 42 -3.05 1.89 -0.66
CA GLY A 42 -2.76 2.43 -1.99
C GLY A 42 -1.74 3.57 -2.06
N VAL A 43 -1.08 3.91 -0.95
CA VAL A 43 -0.03 4.96 -0.94
C VAL A 43 1.35 4.46 -1.39
N GLY A 44 1.51 3.16 -1.72
CA GLY A 44 2.76 2.64 -2.30
C GLY A 44 3.72 1.98 -1.32
N LYS A 45 3.33 1.66 -0.08
CA LYS A 45 4.16 0.98 0.93
C LYS A 45 4.87 -0.26 0.37
N SER A 46 4.08 -1.24 -0.10
CA SER A 46 4.58 -2.51 -0.65
C SER A 46 5.48 -2.31 -1.86
N ARG A 47 5.17 -1.31 -2.70
CA ARG A 47 6.00 -0.96 -3.87
C ARG A 47 7.38 -0.46 -3.46
N SER A 48 7.46 0.45 -2.48
CA SER A 48 8.74 0.97 -1.99
C SER A 48 9.61 -0.16 -1.42
N VAL A 49 9.02 -1.08 -0.67
CA VAL A 49 9.74 -2.24 -0.11
C VAL A 49 10.22 -3.19 -1.22
N ARG A 50 9.38 -3.47 -2.24
CA ARG A 50 9.77 -4.32 -3.38
C ARG A 50 10.93 -3.73 -4.16
N GLN A 51 10.91 -2.43 -4.42
CA GLN A 51 11.99 -1.76 -5.16
C GLN A 51 13.34 -1.85 -4.45
N ALA A 52 13.36 -1.73 -3.13
CA ALA A 52 14.59 -1.78 -2.36
C ALA A 52 15.16 -3.20 -2.15
N LEU A 53 14.28 -4.20 -1.99
CA LEU A 53 14.71 -5.58 -1.73
C LEU A 53 15.02 -6.37 -3.00
N GLY A 54 14.49 -5.97 -4.15
CA GLY A 54 14.67 -6.68 -5.42
C GLY A 54 14.04 -8.08 -5.38
N CYS A 55 14.74 -9.07 -5.96
CA CYS A 55 14.19 -10.40 -6.20
C CYS A 55 14.50 -11.45 -5.11
N ARG A 56 15.47 -11.20 -4.23
CA ARG A 56 15.84 -12.15 -3.15
C ARG A 56 15.09 -11.81 -1.88
N VAL A 57 13.82 -12.17 -1.84
CA VAL A 57 12.92 -11.91 -0.71
C VAL A 57 11.82 -12.94 -0.67
N CYS A 58 11.50 -13.44 0.52
CA CYS A 58 10.29 -14.22 0.76
C CYS A 58 9.13 -13.25 0.95
N TRP A 59 8.19 -13.19 -0.01
CA TRP A 59 7.04 -12.31 0.07
C TRP A 59 5.78 -13.11 0.36
N ILE A 60 5.17 -12.85 1.51
CA ILE A 60 3.95 -13.51 1.98
C ILE A 60 2.87 -12.43 2.07
N GLY A 61 1.78 -12.58 1.30
CA GLY A 61 0.67 -11.63 1.29
C GLY A 61 -0.68 -12.32 1.45
N GLY A 62 -1.68 -11.58 1.93
CA GLY A 62 -3.03 -12.06 2.09
C GLY A 62 -3.21 -13.04 3.26
N GLN A 63 -3.95 -14.13 3.05
CA GLN A 63 -4.18 -15.12 4.11
C GLN A 63 -2.99 -16.06 4.28
N ALA A 64 -2.33 -15.97 5.43
CA ALA A 64 -1.26 -16.89 5.82
C ALA A 64 -1.51 -17.41 7.24
N THR A 65 -1.35 -18.72 7.41
CA THR A 65 -1.38 -19.32 8.74
C THR A 65 -0.01 -19.22 9.40
N PRO A 66 0.08 -19.16 10.75
CA PRO A 66 1.37 -19.18 11.45
C PRO A 66 2.24 -20.38 11.07
N PHE A 67 1.62 -21.54 10.83
CA PHE A 67 2.33 -22.74 10.38
C PHE A 67 2.89 -22.58 8.95
N GLY A 68 2.11 -22.00 8.03
CA GLY A 68 2.59 -21.70 6.67
C GLY A 68 3.77 -20.75 6.69
N ILE A 69 3.75 -19.72 7.54
CA ILE A 69 4.87 -18.79 7.71
C ILE A 69 6.09 -19.49 8.30
N TYR A 70 5.91 -20.42 9.25
CA TYR A 70 7.01 -21.23 9.79
C TYR A 70 7.72 -22.03 8.70
N LEU A 71 6.97 -22.67 7.80
CA LEU A 71 7.51 -23.42 6.67
C LEU A 71 8.29 -22.51 5.70
N GLN A 72 7.71 -21.38 5.33
CA GLN A 72 8.38 -20.39 4.46
C GLN A 72 9.63 -19.79 5.13
N ALA A 73 9.59 -19.55 6.44
CA ALA A 73 10.74 -19.05 7.19
C ALA A 73 11.89 -20.07 7.24
N TYR A 74 11.62 -21.37 7.17
CA TYR A 74 12.66 -22.39 7.03
C TYR A 74 13.27 -22.41 5.63
N GLU A 75 12.44 -22.36 4.60
CA GLU A 75 12.88 -22.35 3.20
C GLU A 75 13.75 -21.13 2.89
N HIS A 76 13.34 -19.96 3.41
CA HIS A 76 13.98 -18.66 3.19
C HIS A 76 14.79 -18.16 4.41
N ARG A 77 15.37 -19.08 5.21
CA ARG A 77 15.99 -18.76 6.51
C ARG A 77 17.21 -17.83 6.48
N HIS A 78 17.65 -17.43 5.28
CA HIS A 78 18.75 -16.48 5.06
C HIS A 78 18.36 -15.28 4.21
N GLU A 79 17.07 -15.16 3.86
CA GLU A 79 16.52 -14.08 3.05
C GLU A 79 15.61 -13.17 3.89
N PRO A 80 15.42 -11.91 3.50
CA PRO A 80 14.38 -11.07 4.12
C PRO A 80 12.99 -11.69 3.90
N ILE A 81 12.12 -11.59 4.92
CA ILE A 81 10.71 -12.00 4.85
C ILE A 81 9.84 -10.75 4.92
N VAL A 82 8.94 -10.59 3.96
CA VAL A 82 7.95 -9.51 3.96
C VAL A 82 6.56 -10.12 4.17
N LEU A 83 5.86 -9.64 5.18
CA LEU A 83 4.47 -9.97 5.47
C LEU A 83 3.60 -8.76 5.08
N ASP A 84 2.85 -8.89 3.99
CA ASP A 84 2.08 -7.80 3.37
C ASP A 84 0.58 -8.05 3.50
N ASP A 85 -0.11 -7.18 4.26
CA ASP A 85 -1.55 -7.28 4.55
C ASP A 85 -1.96 -8.64 5.16
N VAL A 86 -1.18 -9.16 6.11
CA VAL A 86 -1.45 -10.44 6.83
C VAL A 86 -2.10 -10.15 8.19
N ASP A 87 -3.23 -9.43 8.18
CA ASP A 87 -3.89 -8.89 9.39
C ASP A 87 -4.35 -9.99 10.37
N GLY A 88 -4.76 -11.15 9.88
CA GLY A 88 -5.17 -12.29 10.71
C GLY A 88 -4.08 -12.82 11.64
N LEU A 89 -2.81 -12.58 11.31
CA LEU A 89 -1.68 -13.06 12.08
C LEU A 89 -1.55 -12.38 13.45
N TYR A 90 -1.94 -11.10 13.55
CA TYR A 90 -1.89 -10.33 14.80
C TYR A 90 -3.03 -10.69 15.76
N ALA A 91 -4.12 -11.24 15.25
CA ALA A 91 -5.24 -11.73 16.03
C ALA A 91 -5.01 -13.17 16.54
N ASP A 92 -4.10 -13.91 15.93
CA ASP A 92 -3.74 -15.29 16.30
C ASP A 92 -2.60 -15.30 17.30
N ARG A 93 -2.81 -15.95 18.45
CA ARG A 93 -1.79 -16.09 19.51
C ARG A 93 -0.52 -16.81 19.03
N LEU A 94 -0.65 -17.82 18.17
CA LEU A 94 0.51 -18.51 17.59
C LEU A 94 1.23 -17.61 16.59
N GLY A 95 0.49 -16.83 15.81
CA GLY A 95 1.03 -15.84 14.89
C GLY A 95 1.88 -14.79 15.61
N VAL A 96 1.35 -14.19 16.67
CA VAL A 96 2.09 -13.20 17.46
C VAL A 96 3.35 -13.80 18.10
N ARG A 97 3.29 -15.05 18.61
CA ARG A 97 4.46 -15.74 19.16
C ARG A 97 5.54 -15.98 18.11
N LEU A 98 5.13 -16.40 16.90
CA LEU A 98 6.04 -16.59 15.77
C LEU A 98 6.69 -15.27 15.36
N LEU A 99 5.91 -14.20 15.26
CA LEU A 99 6.43 -12.86 14.96
C LEU A 99 7.40 -12.36 16.02
N LYS A 100 7.12 -12.61 17.32
CA LYS A 100 8.05 -12.28 18.41
C LYS A 100 9.38 -13.03 18.28
N ALA A 101 9.36 -14.29 17.84
CA ALA A 101 10.56 -15.08 17.60
C ALA A 101 11.33 -14.59 16.37
N LEU A 102 10.62 -14.27 15.28
CA LEU A 102 11.21 -13.69 14.06
C LEU A 102 11.73 -12.26 14.26
N GLY A 103 11.07 -11.47 15.12
CA GLY A 103 11.41 -10.08 15.41
C GLY A 103 12.42 -9.88 16.55
N GLN A 104 13.12 -10.95 17.00
CA GLN A 104 14.18 -10.81 18.00
C GLN A 104 15.28 -9.87 17.52
N THR A 105 15.91 -9.17 18.46
CA THR A 105 16.97 -8.21 18.19
C THR A 105 18.29 -8.86 17.78
N GLU A 106 18.49 -10.13 18.16
CA GLU A 106 19.66 -10.90 17.78
C GLU A 106 19.64 -11.18 16.26
N ARG A 107 20.84 -11.18 15.67
CA ARG A 107 20.99 -11.45 14.23
C ARG A 107 20.62 -12.89 13.89
N THR A 108 20.97 -13.85 14.73
CA THR A 108 20.60 -15.27 14.58
C THR A 108 19.50 -15.60 15.57
N LYS A 109 18.38 -16.08 15.06
CA LYS A 109 17.16 -16.36 15.81
C LYS A 109 16.84 -17.82 15.75
N THR A 110 16.26 -18.37 16.81
CA THR A 110 15.79 -19.75 16.85
C THR A 110 14.27 -19.77 16.75
N LEU A 111 13.76 -20.46 15.73
CA LEU A 111 12.35 -20.73 15.58
C LEU A 111 12.06 -22.17 15.96
N SER A 112 10.95 -22.41 16.66
CA SER A 112 10.51 -23.74 17.05
C SER A 112 9.02 -23.93 16.86
N TRP A 113 8.63 -25.11 16.39
CA TRP A 113 7.26 -25.54 16.23
C TRP A 113 7.06 -26.89 16.90
N GLN A 114 6.58 -26.85 18.13
CA GLN A 114 6.43 -28.03 19.00
C GLN A 114 5.06 -28.67 18.81
N SER A 115 4.73 -29.11 17.61
CA SER A 115 3.51 -29.88 17.36
C SER A 115 3.84 -31.16 16.59
N ALA A 116 2.99 -32.17 16.76
CA ALA A 116 3.09 -33.45 16.04
C ALA A 116 2.50 -33.30 14.61
N ALA A 117 2.97 -32.32 13.84
CA ALA A 117 2.49 -32.09 12.49
C ALA A 117 3.17 -33.04 11.50
N PRO A 118 2.50 -34.07 10.95
CA PRO A 118 3.08 -34.98 9.95
C PRO A 118 3.61 -34.24 8.70
N THR A 119 3.16 -33.05 8.49
CA THR A 119 3.59 -32.17 7.38
C THR A 119 5.05 -31.75 7.53
N LEU A 120 5.56 -31.51 8.74
CA LEU A 120 6.97 -31.21 8.96
C LEU A 120 7.87 -32.37 8.51
N GLU A 121 7.50 -33.58 8.88
CA GLU A 121 8.27 -34.79 8.51
C GLU A 121 8.24 -35.04 7.01
N ARG A 122 7.04 -34.89 6.37
CA ARG A 122 6.88 -35.04 4.91
C ARG A 122 7.66 -34.04 4.10
N GLN A 123 7.84 -32.83 4.62
CA GLN A 123 8.56 -31.73 3.93
C GLN A 123 10.02 -31.63 4.36
N GLY A 124 10.49 -32.47 5.26
CA GLY A 124 11.86 -32.42 5.79
C GLY A 124 12.16 -31.16 6.59
N VAL A 125 11.13 -30.51 7.15
CA VAL A 125 11.28 -29.30 7.95
C VAL A 125 11.49 -29.67 9.42
N PRO A 126 12.59 -29.27 10.06
CA PRO A 126 12.84 -29.58 11.45
C PRO A 126 11.89 -28.86 12.38
N ARG A 127 11.61 -29.41 13.55
CA ARG A 127 10.79 -28.77 14.59
C ARG A 127 11.46 -27.54 15.21
N GLN A 128 12.74 -27.38 15.00
CA GLN A 128 13.53 -26.22 15.42
C GLN A 128 14.64 -25.95 14.43
N PHE A 129 14.84 -24.68 14.08
CA PHE A 129 15.94 -24.25 13.22
C PHE A 129 16.38 -22.81 13.57
N THR A 130 17.56 -22.45 13.11
CA THR A 130 18.06 -21.08 13.20
C THR A 130 17.85 -20.33 11.90
N THR A 131 17.60 -19.03 12.01
CA THR A 131 17.41 -18.12 10.87
C THR A 131 18.14 -16.81 11.09
N THR A 132 18.61 -16.20 10.00
CA THR A 132 19.13 -14.84 9.97
C THR A 132 18.18 -13.89 9.24
N SER A 133 16.97 -14.35 8.91
CA SER A 133 15.97 -13.57 8.20
C SER A 133 15.55 -12.33 8.99
N ARG A 134 15.49 -11.21 8.31
CA ARG A 134 14.90 -9.98 8.80
C ARG A 134 13.46 -9.91 8.37
N VAL A 135 12.61 -9.24 9.10
CA VAL A 135 11.17 -9.20 8.82
C VAL A 135 10.68 -7.78 8.58
N ALA A 136 9.96 -7.57 7.48
CA ALA A 136 9.17 -6.37 7.27
C ALA A 136 7.68 -6.72 7.36
N LEU A 137 6.93 -5.96 8.16
CA LEU A 137 5.48 -6.04 8.27
C LEU A 137 4.89 -4.83 7.56
N ILE A 138 3.96 -5.05 6.64
CA ILE A 138 3.26 -3.99 5.92
C ILE A 138 1.76 -4.18 6.17
N GLY A 139 1.08 -3.11 6.57
CA GLY A 139 -0.36 -3.15 6.82
C GLY A 139 -1.01 -1.80 6.62
N ASN A 140 -2.34 -1.78 6.70
CA ASN A 140 -3.11 -0.54 6.55
C ASN A 140 -3.39 0.11 7.89
N ASP A 141 -3.52 -0.69 8.94
CA ASP A 141 -3.83 -0.23 10.29
C ASP A 141 -3.08 -1.10 11.32
N TRP A 142 -2.75 -0.52 12.45
CA TRP A 142 -2.15 -1.25 13.56
C TRP A 142 -3.04 -1.17 14.78
N LYS A 143 -3.26 -2.30 15.42
CA LYS A 143 -4.04 -2.38 16.66
C LYS A 143 -3.25 -3.15 17.70
N THR A 144 -2.90 -2.46 18.78
CA THR A 144 -2.35 -3.10 19.96
C THR A 144 -3.47 -3.87 20.68
N LEU A 145 -3.65 -5.15 20.32
CA LEU A 145 -4.74 -5.98 20.81
C LEU A 145 -4.51 -6.50 22.24
N ASN A 146 -3.25 -6.68 22.62
CA ASN A 146 -2.87 -7.25 23.92
C ASN A 146 -1.37 -7.00 24.23
N ALA A 147 -0.92 -7.42 25.40
CA ALA A 147 0.48 -7.28 25.86
C ALA A 147 1.49 -8.02 24.96
N ASP A 148 1.09 -9.11 24.31
CA ASP A 148 1.97 -9.83 23.38
C ASP A 148 2.24 -9.02 22.10
N VAL A 149 1.25 -8.29 21.60
CA VAL A 149 1.40 -7.35 20.47
C VAL A 149 2.25 -6.15 20.88
N ALA A 150 2.03 -5.58 22.08
CA ALA A 150 2.86 -4.52 22.61
C ALA A 150 4.35 -4.93 22.74
N ALA A 151 4.62 -6.18 23.11
CA ALA A 151 6.00 -6.71 23.14
C ALA A 151 6.62 -6.91 21.75
N LEU A 152 5.83 -6.97 20.68
CA LEU A 152 6.32 -6.94 19.30
C LEU A 152 6.69 -5.51 18.89
N GLU A 153 5.90 -4.54 19.28
CA GLU A 153 6.14 -3.11 19.03
C GLU A 153 7.50 -2.66 19.56
N ASP A 154 7.88 -3.10 20.77
CA ASP A 154 9.16 -2.78 21.42
C ASP A 154 10.39 -3.37 20.69
N ARG A 155 10.21 -4.35 19.82
CA ARG A 155 11.31 -5.07 19.15
C ARG A 155 11.70 -4.52 17.80
N GLY A 156 10.86 -3.68 17.20
CA GLY A 156 11.04 -3.22 15.86
C GLY A 156 10.90 -1.72 15.68
N HIS A 157 11.22 -1.27 14.47
CA HIS A 157 11.02 0.11 14.06
C HIS A 157 9.63 0.24 13.45
N MET A 158 8.72 0.93 14.14
CA MET A 158 7.36 1.16 13.66
C MET A 158 7.26 2.51 12.96
N LEU A 159 6.81 2.48 11.72
CA LEU A 159 6.57 3.66 10.89
C LEU A 159 5.07 3.82 10.65
N LEU A 160 4.55 5.02 10.88
CA LEU A 160 3.26 5.46 10.40
C LEU A 160 3.46 6.31 9.15
N PHE A 161 3.23 5.71 7.99
CA PHE A 161 3.44 6.37 6.70
C PHE A 161 2.14 7.03 6.24
N GLU A 162 2.07 8.34 6.36
CA GLU A 162 0.91 9.17 6.00
C GLU A 162 1.32 10.31 5.05
N PRO A 163 1.66 10.00 3.79
CA PRO A 163 2.04 11.02 2.83
C PRO A 163 0.85 11.91 2.46
N SER A 164 1.11 13.20 2.23
CA SER A 164 0.10 14.12 1.73
C SER A 164 -0.35 13.72 0.32
N PRO A 165 -1.57 14.15 -0.13
CA PRO A 165 -2.01 13.91 -1.51
C PRO A 165 -1.02 14.41 -2.56
N LEU A 166 -0.35 15.54 -2.32
CA LEU A 166 0.67 16.08 -3.22
C LEU A 166 1.91 15.19 -3.26
N GLU A 167 2.33 14.62 -2.14
CA GLU A 167 3.47 13.72 -2.08
C GLU A 167 3.20 12.42 -2.84
N VAL A 168 1.99 11.84 -2.69
CA VAL A 168 1.53 10.70 -3.46
C VAL A 168 1.50 11.00 -4.97
N HIS A 169 1.04 12.20 -5.34
CA HIS A 169 1.02 12.66 -6.72
C HIS A 169 2.44 12.78 -7.31
N ARG A 170 3.38 13.39 -6.58
CA ARG A 170 4.80 13.46 -6.97
C ARG A 170 5.41 12.07 -7.15
N GLN A 171 5.08 11.14 -6.27
CA GLN A 171 5.54 9.77 -6.40
C GLN A 171 4.95 9.08 -7.63
N ALA A 172 3.69 9.36 -7.99
CA ALA A 172 3.08 8.84 -9.21
C ALA A 172 3.84 9.29 -10.46
N ALA A 173 4.35 10.51 -10.51
CA ALA A 173 5.13 11.04 -11.64
C ALA A 173 6.38 10.19 -11.98
N ARG A 174 6.89 9.41 -11.03
CA ARG A 174 8.10 8.58 -11.23
C ARG A 174 7.83 7.32 -12.07
N TRP A 175 6.57 6.94 -12.26
CA TRP A 175 6.21 5.67 -12.94
C TRP A 175 4.97 5.77 -13.83
N PHE A 176 4.14 6.81 -13.71
CA PHE A 176 2.96 7.00 -14.53
C PHE A 176 3.32 7.70 -15.84
N TRP A 177 2.55 7.48 -16.89
CA TRP A 177 2.87 7.86 -18.28
C TRP A 177 1.78 8.67 -19.00
N ASP A 178 0.53 8.66 -18.52
CA ASP A 178 -0.57 9.40 -19.15
C ASP A 178 -0.69 10.81 -18.54
N GLN A 179 -0.17 11.81 -19.26
CA GLN A 179 -0.14 13.20 -18.79
C GLN A 179 -1.54 13.77 -18.58
N GLU A 180 -2.53 13.41 -19.43
CA GLU A 180 -3.88 13.93 -19.32
C GLU A 180 -4.56 13.50 -18.03
N ILE A 181 -4.43 12.22 -17.66
CA ILE A 181 -4.93 11.69 -16.39
C ILE A 181 -4.19 12.34 -15.23
N PHE A 182 -2.87 12.46 -15.37
CA PHE A 182 -2.02 13.01 -14.31
C PHE A 182 -2.38 14.46 -13.99
N ASP A 183 -2.52 15.30 -15.01
CA ASP A 183 -2.91 16.72 -14.87
C ASP A 183 -4.34 16.85 -14.30
N PHE A 184 -5.27 16.01 -14.78
CA PHE A 184 -6.63 16.01 -14.27
C PHE A 184 -6.70 15.67 -12.77
N VAL A 185 -5.90 14.71 -12.30
CA VAL A 185 -5.81 14.38 -10.87
C VAL A 185 -5.21 15.56 -10.09
N ALA A 186 -4.18 16.23 -10.65
CA ALA A 186 -3.53 17.39 -10.02
C ALA A 186 -4.54 18.53 -9.72
N ASP A 187 -5.49 18.77 -10.61
CA ASP A 187 -6.51 19.81 -10.45
C ASP A 187 -7.38 19.64 -9.19
N TYR A 188 -7.51 18.40 -8.69
CA TYR A 188 -8.37 18.08 -7.55
C TYR A 188 -7.62 17.70 -6.28
N LEU A 189 -6.27 17.66 -6.27
CA LEU A 189 -5.46 17.26 -5.09
C LEU A 189 -5.81 18.07 -3.84
N HIS A 190 -6.06 19.36 -3.98
CA HIS A 190 -6.36 20.26 -2.87
C HIS A 190 -7.71 19.96 -2.17
N LEU A 191 -8.55 19.12 -2.76
CA LEU A 191 -9.84 18.69 -2.22
C LEU A 191 -9.78 17.28 -1.59
N MET A 192 -8.66 16.60 -1.74
CA MET A 192 -8.49 15.24 -1.24
C MET A 192 -7.98 15.24 0.19
N ALA A 193 -8.65 14.48 1.07
CA ALA A 193 -8.10 14.20 2.39
C ALA A 193 -6.99 13.14 2.32
N GLN A 194 -7.16 12.16 1.43
CA GLN A 194 -6.20 11.09 1.16
C GLN A 194 -6.16 10.84 -0.35
N HIS A 195 -5.03 10.37 -0.84
CA HIS A 195 -4.85 10.03 -2.24
C HIS A 195 -4.23 8.63 -2.40
N SER A 196 -4.61 7.93 -3.46
CA SER A 196 -4.14 6.58 -3.75
C SER A 196 -3.51 6.52 -5.14
N LEU A 197 -2.35 5.88 -5.23
CA LEU A 197 -1.69 5.59 -6.51
C LEU A 197 -2.58 4.75 -7.44
N ARG A 198 -3.51 3.97 -6.89
CA ARG A 198 -4.48 3.18 -7.68
C ARG A 198 -5.43 4.06 -8.50
N THR A 199 -5.62 5.34 -8.12
CA THR A 199 -6.46 6.27 -8.88
C THR A 199 -5.98 6.41 -10.31
N TYR A 200 -4.66 6.48 -10.53
CA TYR A 200 -4.07 6.60 -11.87
C TYR A 200 -4.27 5.33 -12.70
N CYS A 201 -4.05 4.15 -12.11
CA CYS A 201 -4.24 2.87 -12.78
C CYS A 201 -5.70 2.68 -13.22
N HIS A 202 -6.65 2.91 -12.30
CA HIS A 202 -8.07 2.77 -12.62
C HIS A 202 -8.57 3.79 -13.65
N ALA A 203 -8.06 5.03 -13.59
CA ALA A 203 -8.39 6.02 -14.61
C ALA A 203 -7.89 5.59 -16.00
N TRP A 204 -6.68 5.04 -16.06
CA TRP A 204 -6.11 4.54 -17.31
C TRP A 204 -6.88 3.33 -17.84
N GLU A 205 -7.25 2.36 -17.00
CA GLU A 205 -8.09 1.21 -17.37
C GLU A 205 -9.41 1.65 -17.99
N LEU A 206 -10.10 2.62 -17.37
CA LEU A 206 -11.34 3.19 -17.91
C LEU A 206 -11.12 3.90 -19.24
N LYS A 207 -10.04 4.69 -19.35
CA LYS A 207 -9.68 5.41 -20.59
C LYS A 207 -9.41 4.43 -21.73
N GLN A 208 -8.67 3.35 -21.50
CA GLN A 208 -8.41 2.31 -22.50
C GLN A 208 -9.68 1.57 -22.92
N SER A 209 -10.64 1.45 -22.03
CA SER A 209 -11.94 0.80 -22.30
C SER A 209 -12.95 1.75 -22.97
N GLY A 210 -12.57 2.98 -23.28
CA GLY A 210 -13.48 4.00 -23.84
C GLY A 210 -14.55 4.51 -22.87
N LEU A 211 -14.40 4.25 -21.56
CA LEU A 211 -15.33 4.68 -20.54
C LEU A 211 -14.94 6.08 -19.97
N ASP A 212 -15.91 6.72 -19.32
CA ASP A 212 -15.66 8.05 -18.70
C ASP A 212 -14.76 7.94 -17.46
N TRP A 213 -13.47 7.95 -17.68
CA TRP A 213 -12.45 7.87 -16.64
C TRP A 213 -12.43 9.10 -15.73
N ARG A 214 -12.87 10.29 -16.22
CA ARG A 214 -12.94 11.52 -15.43
C ARG A 214 -13.93 11.38 -14.28
N GLN A 215 -15.11 10.85 -14.56
CA GLN A 215 -16.09 10.54 -13.51
C GLN A 215 -15.56 9.50 -12.51
N GLY A 216 -14.80 8.52 -12.97
CA GLY A 216 -14.12 7.55 -12.11
C GLY A 216 -13.15 8.20 -11.13
N VAL A 217 -12.32 9.15 -11.60
CA VAL A 217 -11.41 9.93 -10.74
C VAL A 217 -12.19 10.80 -9.75
N LEU A 218 -13.18 11.58 -10.23
CA LEU A 218 -13.98 12.43 -9.37
C LEU A 218 -14.67 11.67 -8.25
N GLY A 219 -15.20 10.48 -8.54
CA GLY A 219 -15.85 9.62 -7.55
C GLY A 219 -14.92 9.10 -6.46
N ARG A 220 -13.61 9.05 -6.72
CA ARG A 220 -12.59 8.66 -5.73
C ARG A 220 -12.05 9.83 -4.91
N CYS A 221 -12.09 11.02 -5.51
CA CYS A 221 -11.50 12.22 -4.93
C CYS A 221 -12.49 13.07 -4.13
N LEU A 222 -13.77 13.03 -4.51
CA LEU A 222 -14.82 13.91 -3.99
C LEU A 222 -16.00 13.11 -3.45
N THR A 223 -16.73 13.69 -2.52
CA THR A 223 -17.96 13.10 -1.97
C THR A 223 -19.09 14.12 -1.89
N GLY A 224 -20.34 13.64 -1.77
CA GLY A 224 -21.53 14.46 -1.55
C GLY A 224 -21.74 15.57 -2.60
N ALA A 225 -22.10 16.76 -2.15
CA ALA A 225 -22.41 17.88 -3.02
C ALA A 225 -21.23 18.34 -3.89
N ALA A 226 -20.00 18.23 -3.41
CA ALA A 226 -18.79 18.57 -4.19
C ALA A 226 -18.63 17.63 -5.40
N LEU A 227 -18.86 16.35 -5.21
CA LEU A 227 -18.85 15.35 -6.28
C LEU A 227 -19.96 15.63 -7.30
N ALA A 228 -21.18 15.94 -6.84
CA ALA A 228 -22.30 16.24 -7.72
C ALA A 228 -22.00 17.48 -8.61
N VAL A 229 -21.45 18.54 -8.04
CA VAL A 229 -21.06 19.75 -8.81
C VAL A 229 -19.94 19.43 -9.80
N ALA A 230 -18.93 18.67 -9.39
CA ALA A 230 -17.81 18.30 -10.26
C ALA A 230 -18.27 17.45 -11.46
N LYS A 231 -19.14 16.46 -11.23
CA LYS A 231 -19.74 15.64 -12.30
C LYS A 231 -20.53 16.48 -13.30
N LEU A 232 -21.35 17.42 -12.83
CA LEU A 232 -22.12 18.32 -13.69
C LEU A 232 -21.22 19.24 -14.52
N LYS A 233 -20.12 19.71 -13.95
CA LYS A 233 -19.15 20.56 -14.66
C LYS A 233 -18.33 19.78 -15.69
N ALA A 234 -17.99 18.54 -15.41
CA ALA A 234 -17.23 17.66 -16.29
C ALA A 234 -18.09 17.09 -17.44
N ASN A 235 -19.42 17.10 -17.31
CA ASN A 235 -20.30 16.55 -18.34
C ASN A 235 -20.53 17.57 -19.46
N PRO A 236 -20.13 17.26 -20.72
CA PRO A 236 -20.30 18.14 -21.86
C PRO A 236 -21.75 18.32 -22.32
N ASP A 237 -22.68 17.46 -21.93
CA ASP A 237 -24.09 17.50 -22.35
C ASP A 237 -24.83 18.71 -21.82
N PHE A 238 -24.31 19.36 -20.75
CA PHE A 238 -24.93 20.60 -20.21
C PHE A 238 -24.41 21.84 -20.93
N ALA A 239 -25.32 22.46 -21.72
CA ALA A 239 -24.99 23.64 -22.50
C ALA A 239 -24.77 24.91 -21.65
N SER A 240 -25.33 24.96 -20.43
CA SER A 240 -25.28 26.18 -19.60
C SER A 240 -25.07 25.88 -18.11
N GLU A 241 -24.50 26.87 -17.42
CA GLU A 241 -24.37 26.83 -15.95
C GLU A 241 -25.73 26.83 -15.25
N ALA A 242 -26.72 27.51 -15.85
CA ALA A 242 -28.09 27.57 -15.33
C ALA A 242 -28.74 26.16 -15.32
N GLU A 243 -28.49 25.38 -16.34
CA GLU A 243 -28.96 23.98 -16.45
C GLU A 243 -28.29 23.07 -15.42
N ARG A 244 -26.97 23.19 -15.26
CA ARG A 244 -26.21 22.44 -14.21
C ARG A 244 -26.74 22.76 -12.82
N ILE A 245 -27.01 24.03 -12.50
CA ILE A 245 -27.57 24.45 -11.22
C ILE A 245 -28.97 23.85 -11.04
N ARG A 246 -29.83 23.89 -12.06
CA ARG A 246 -31.17 23.32 -11.99
C ARG A 246 -31.11 21.83 -11.69
N THR A 247 -30.30 21.11 -12.43
CA THR A 247 -30.10 19.65 -12.22
C THR A 247 -29.56 19.36 -10.84
N PHE A 248 -28.59 20.13 -10.33
CA PHE A 248 -28.05 20.00 -8.98
C PHE A 248 -29.13 20.16 -7.90
N VAL A 249 -29.99 21.16 -8.03
CA VAL A 249 -31.07 21.41 -7.07
C VAL A 249 -32.14 20.30 -7.15
N GLN A 250 -32.53 19.92 -8.38
CA GLN A 250 -33.53 18.87 -8.60
C GLN A 250 -33.08 17.50 -8.09
N SER A 251 -31.77 17.21 -8.15
CA SER A 251 -31.21 15.95 -7.60
C SER A 251 -31.19 15.89 -6.07
N GLY A 252 -31.57 16.98 -5.38
CA GLY A 252 -31.51 17.04 -3.92
C GLY A 252 -30.09 17.16 -3.34
N ALA A 253 -29.07 17.36 -4.20
CA ALA A 253 -27.66 17.44 -3.78
C ALA A 253 -27.36 18.75 -3.01
N GLY A 254 -28.26 19.77 -3.12
CA GLY A 254 -28.16 21.02 -2.38
C GLY A 254 -28.92 22.16 -3.02
N CYS A 255 -28.75 23.38 -2.52
CA CYS A 255 -29.34 24.59 -3.05
C CYS A 255 -28.36 25.33 -3.98
N ARG A 256 -28.88 26.35 -4.72
CA ARG A 256 -28.08 27.18 -5.62
C ARG A 256 -26.83 27.79 -4.93
N ALA A 257 -26.96 28.27 -3.70
CA ALA A 257 -25.84 28.86 -2.96
C ALA A 257 -24.75 27.80 -2.64
N SER A 258 -25.16 26.57 -2.28
CA SER A 258 -24.21 25.48 -2.06
C SER A 258 -23.52 25.05 -3.35
N TYR A 259 -24.21 25.08 -4.50
CA TYR A 259 -23.60 24.83 -5.81
C TYR A 259 -22.42 25.76 -6.05
N PHE A 260 -22.62 27.09 -5.95
CA PHE A 260 -21.55 28.05 -6.18
C PHE A 260 -20.40 27.94 -5.17
N ARG A 261 -20.72 27.66 -3.91
CA ARG A 261 -19.70 27.43 -2.87
C ARG A 261 -18.79 26.23 -3.21
N HIS A 262 -19.37 25.14 -3.69
CA HIS A 262 -18.61 23.96 -4.13
C HIS A 262 -17.91 24.22 -5.46
N ALA A 263 -18.58 24.87 -6.43
CA ALA A 263 -17.99 25.24 -7.71
C ALA A 263 -16.74 26.11 -7.54
N LYS A 264 -16.77 27.08 -6.62
CA LYS A 264 -15.60 27.91 -6.30
C LYS A 264 -14.42 27.10 -5.77
N LYS A 265 -14.69 26.06 -4.96
CA LYS A 265 -13.64 25.16 -4.43
C LYS A 265 -13.04 24.24 -5.48
N LEU A 266 -13.79 23.95 -6.57
CA LEU A 266 -13.31 23.09 -7.66
C LEU A 266 -12.31 23.79 -8.59
N HIS A 267 -12.15 25.10 -8.50
CA HIS A 267 -11.13 25.80 -9.30
C HIS A 267 -9.73 25.37 -8.83
N PRO A 268 -8.85 24.97 -9.76
CA PRO A 268 -7.48 24.65 -9.43
C PRO A 268 -6.83 25.82 -8.69
N VAL A 269 -6.11 25.52 -7.63
CA VAL A 269 -5.26 26.52 -6.99
C VAL A 269 -4.11 26.77 -7.96
N ALA A 270 -3.94 28.00 -8.42
CA ALA A 270 -2.99 28.42 -9.45
C ALA A 270 -1.50 28.10 -9.15
N SER A 271 -1.21 27.45 -8.04
CA SER A 271 0.13 27.15 -7.52
C SER A 271 0.56 25.68 -7.57
N SER A 272 -0.24 24.77 -8.16
CA SER A 272 0.25 23.39 -8.32
C SER A 272 1.36 23.39 -9.38
N PRO A 273 2.61 23.03 -9.04
CA PRO A 273 3.67 22.97 -10.04
C PRO A 273 3.27 21.92 -11.09
N LYS A 274 3.26 22.33 -12.37
CA LYS A 274 3.04 21.40 -13.48
C LYS A 274 4.22 20.45 -13.54
N ILE A 275 3.98 19.21 -13.17
CA ILE A 275 4.96 18.13 -13.27
C ILE A 275 4.77 17.50 -14.64
N VAL A 276 5.83 17.52 -15.46
CA VAL A 276 5.85 16.82 -16.74
C VAL A 276 6.35 15.40 -16.51
N LEU A 277 5.57 14.42 -16.97
CA LEU A 277 5.93 13.01 -16.87
C LEU A 277 7.12 12.71 -17.79
N THR A 278 8.09 11.98 -17.28
CA THR A 278 9.26 11.52 -18.05
C THR A 278 9.00 10.25 -18.83
N GLN A 279 8.00 9.47 -18.42
CA GLN A 279 7.59 8.26 -19.11
C GLN A 279 6.43 8.56 -20.05
N THR A 280 6.51 8.12 -21.29
CA THR A 280 5.50 8.35 -22.34
C THR A 280 4.77 7.06 -22.75
N THR A 281 5.21 5.93 -22.25
CA THR A 281 4.61 4.61 -22.52
C THR A 281 4.34 3.86 -21.22
N PRO A 282 3.28 3.02 -21.17
CA PRO A 282 3.07 2.15 -20.03
C PRO A 282 4.33 1.30 -19.83
N PRO A 283 4.88 1.20 -18.61
CA PRO A 283 5.89 0.21 -18.33
C PRO A 283 5.31 -1.14 -18.66
N LEU A 284 6.07 -2.00 -19.30
CA LEU A 284 5.76 -3.42 -19.38
C LEU A 284 5.30 -3.83 -17.99
N ASP A 285 4.05 -4.22 -17.86
CA ASP A 285 3.31 -4.37 -16.61
C ASP A 285 4.20 -4.94 -15.49
N PRO A 286 4.50 -4.20 -14.42
CA PRO A 286 5.35 -4.73 -13.34
C PRO A 286 4.72 -5.94 -12.65
N VAL A 287 3.38 -6.09 -12.73
CA VAL A 287 2.66 -7.27 -12.25
C VAL A 287 2.84 -8.41 -13.24
N ALA A 288 2.70 -8.16 -14.54
CA ALA A 288 2.98 -9.15 -15.59
C ALA A 288 4.47 -9.54 -15.61
N LEU A 289 5.39 -8.61 -15.32
CA LEU A 289 6.81 -8.92 -15.20
C LEU A 289 7.09 -9.76 -13.94
N ALA A 290 6.46 -9.47 -12.81
CA ALA A 290 6.58 -10.26 -11.58
C ALA A 290 5.96 -11.65 -11.78
N ASP A 291 4.76 -11.74 -12.35
CA ASP A 291 4.09 -12.99 -12.67
C ASP A 291 4.86 -13.78 -13.73
N HIS A 292 5.43 -13.11 -14.74
CA HIS A 292 6.29 -13.74 -15.75
C HIS A 292 7.61 -14.25 -15.14
N LEU A 293 8.24 -13.50 -14.26
CA LEU A 293 9.44 -13.94 -13.54
C LEU A 293 9.13 -15.06 -12.55
N ASP A 294 7.99 -15.05 -11.89
CA ASP A 294 7.53 -16.15 -11.04
C ASP A 294 7.15 -17.40 -11.86
N HIS A 295 6.55 -17.22 -13.04
CA HIS A 295 6.30 -18.31 -13.98
C HIS A 295 7.60 -18.91 -14.52
N LEU A 296 8.58 -18.10 -14.87
CA LEU A 296 9.91 -18.56 -15.28
C LEU A 296 10.63 -19.28 -14.13
N ARG A 297 10.55 -18.82 -12.90
CA ARG A 297 11.10 -19.50 -11.72
C ARG A 297 10.45 -20.87 -11.49
N ARG A 298 9.12 -20.96 -11.57
CA ARG A 298 8.41 -22.26 -11.46
C ARG A 298 8.77 -23.23 -12.58
N ARG A 299 9.04 -22.72 -13.79
CA ARG A 299 9.38 -23.52 -14.96
C ARG A 299 10.86 -23.93 -15.01
N PHE A 300 11.77 -23.07 -14.58
CA PHE A 300 13.21 -23.31 -14.68
C PHE A 300 13.86 -23.68 -13.35
N GLY A 301 13.25 -23.36 -12.19
CA GLY A 301 13.74 -23.79 -10.87
C GLY A 301 13.64 -25.30 -10.60
N ARG A 302 12.93 -26.04 -11.46
CA ARG A 302 12.88 -27.52 -11.42
C ARG A 302 13.97 -28.20 -12.26
N LEU A 303 14.80 -27.46 -12.98
CA LEU A 303 15.85 -28.00 -13.86
C LEU A 303 17.26 -27.96 -13.23
N GLY A 304 17.40 -27.53 -11.98
CA GLY A 304 18.68 -27.39 -11.28
C GLY A 304 18.97 -28.43 -10.20
N ASN A 305 18.19 -29.50 -10.07
CA ASN A 305 18.49 -30.66 -9.19
C ASN A 305 18.34 -31.96 -10.01
N GLY A 306 19.32 -32.22 -10.85
CA GLY A 306 19.62 -33.50 -11.47
C GLY A 306 21.06 -33.85 -11.15
#